data_5c515068beff2e5c01c7565eae28ca1c
#
_entry.id   5c515068beff2e5c01c7565eae28ca1c
#
_cell.length_a   1.000
_cell.length_b   1.000
_cell.length_c   1.000
_cell.angle_alpha   90.00
_cell.angle_beta   90.00
_cell.angle_gamma   90.00
#
_symmetry.space_group_name_H-M   'P 1'
#
loop_
_entity.id
_entity.type
_entity.pdbx_description
1 polymer ?
#
loop_
_entity_poly.entity_id
_entity_poly.type
_entity_poly.pdbx_seq_one_letter_code
_entity_poly.pdbx_strand_id
1 'polypeptide(L)'
;MDWVAFSGHKLYAPFGSGVLAGRADWLQQAEPYLAGGGASRKVARRADGGVDVEWHTTAARHEAGSPNVIGVYSIASACKALTEAGFDGLVARERHLIAKVRAGLAQVPAVRILSLFGDDAPRVGVISFVVDGWNSSHFAAALSAEYGIGVRDGLFCAHPLVRTLLGSEPQAQGECGAPEAAPGERSLNAIRVSFGAGTPDEHVDRFVRAVRELVADGAKWQYRTEEGRCVPVS
;
A
#
# COMPACT_ATOMS: atom_id res chain seq x y z
N MET A 1 21.49 -6.48 1.08
CA MET A 1 20.22 -6.56 1.85
C MET A 1 20.25 -7.85 2.63
N ASP A 2 20.11 -7.80 3.95
CA ASP A 2 20.21 -8.99 4.80
C ASP A 2 18.84 -9.62 5.06
N TRP A 3 17.79 -8.79 5.04
CA TRP A 3 16.41 -9.18 5.34
C TRP A 3 15.42 -8.52 4.40
N VAL A 4 14.37 -9.25 4.04
CA VAL A 4 13.21 -8.73 3.31
C VAL A 4 11.93 -9.28 3.95
N ALA A 5 10.94 -8.40 4.15
CA ALA A 5 9.60 -8.77 4.62
C ALA A 5 8.55 -8.20 3.67
N PHE A 6 7.57 -9.00 3.32
CA PHE A 6 6.44 -8.54 2.49
C PHE A 6 5.17 -9.32 2.76
N SER A 7 4.04 -8.70 2.44
CA SER A 7 2.71 -9.32 2.52
C SER A 7 2.33 -9.89 1.16
N GLY A 8 1.79 -11.10 1.15
CA GLY A 8 1.42 -11.80 -0.08
C GLY A 8 0.40 -11.05 -0.94
N HIS A 9 -0.57 -10.36 -0.31
CA HIS A 9 -1.58 -9.57 -1.04
C HIS A 9 -1.01 -8.39 -1.82
N LYS A 10 0.23 -7.96 -1.55
CA LYS A 10 0.93 -6.94 -2.35
C LYS A 10 1.71 -7.54 -3.52
N LEU A 11 1.70 -8.87 -3.64
CA LEU A 11 2.33 -9.64 -4.70
C LEU A 11 1.29 -10.53 -5.42
N TYR A 12 0.06 -10.06 -5.55
CA TYR A 12 -1.07 -10.75 -6.19
C TYR A 12 -1.52 -12.07 -5.53
N ALA A 13 -1.03 -12.40 -4.34
CA ALA A 13 -1.55 -13.52 -3.54
C ALA A 13 -2.75 -13.06 -2.66
N PRO A 14 -3.59 -13.98 -2.17
CA PRO A 14 -4.65 -13.66 -1.23
C PRO A 14 -4.16 -13.06 0.09
N PHE A 15 -5.08 -12.48 0.86
CA PHE A 15 -4.80 -11.96 2.19
C PHE A 15 -4.43 -13.07 3.18
N GLY A 16 -3.80 -12.69 4.29
CA GLY A 16 -3.51 -13.56 5.42
C GLY A 16 -2.18 -14.31 5.37
N SER A 17 -1.31 -13.97 4.42
CA SER A 17 0.02 -14.55 4.32
C SER A 17 1.10 -13.49 4.06
N GLY A 18 2.32 -13.79 4.47
CA GLY A 18 3.48 -12.97 4.25
C GLY A 18 4.76 -13.78 4.38
N VAL A 19 5.88 -13.15 4.04
CA VAL A 19 7.21 -13.75 4.08
C VAL A 19 8.16 -12.83 4.82
N LEU A 20 8.98 -13.43 5.69
CA LEU A 20 10.23 -12.88 6.17
C LEU A 20 11.35 -13.77 5.66
N ALA A 21 12.19 -13.25 4.79
CA ALA A 21 13.36 -13.95 4.27
C ALA A 21 14.65 -13.24 4.68
N GLY A 22 15.67 -14.01 5.04
CA GLY A 22 16.92 -13.44 5.49
C GLY A 22 17.97 -14.48 5.78
N ARG A 23 19.01 -14.07 6.54
CA ARG A 23 20.18 -14.88 6.82
C ARG A 23 19.84 -16.08 7.68
N ALA A 24 20.23 -17.27 7.22
CA ALA A 24 19.97 -18.53 7.91
C ALA A 24 20.73 -18.65 9.25
N ASP A 25 21.94 -18.08 9.34
CA ASP A 25 22.77 -18.10 10.55
C ASP A 25 22.04 -17.47 11.76
N TRP A 26 21.33 -16.33 11.54
CA TRP A 26 20.54 -15.71 12.59
C TRP A 26 19.33 -16.57 12.99
N LEU A 27 18.60 -17.10 12.01
CA LEU A 27 17.42 -17.95 12.27
C LEU A 27 17.78 -19.18 13.11
N GLN A 28 18.99 -19.71 12.98
CA GLN A 28 19.46 -20.86 13.75
C GLN A 28 19.78 -20.54 15.22
N GLN A 29 20.13 -19.32 15.53
CA GLN A 29 20.65 -18.93 16.86
C GLN A 29 19.65 -18.11 17.68
N ALA A 30 18.82 -17.28 17.03
CA ALA A 30 17.87 -16.43 17.72
C ALA A 30 16.82 -17.23 18.49
N GLU A 31 16.41 -16.75 19.66
CA GLU A 31 15.29 -17.32 20.39
C GLU A 31 14.00 -17.18 19.58
N PRO A 32 13.13 -18.19 19.59
CA PRO A 32 11.85 -18.11 18.89
C PRO A 32 10.98 -17.00 19.49
N TYR A 33 10.40 -16.14 18.65
CA TYR A 33 9.46 -15.09 19.12
C TYR A 33 8.19 -15.71 19.72
N LEU A 34 7.68 -16.80 19.12
CA LEU A 34 6.58 -17.58 19.65
C LEU A 34 7.05 -19.01 19.88
N ALA A 35 6.92 -19.47 21.11
CA ALA A 35 7.18 -20.85 21.47
C ALA A 35 5.94 -21.72 21.24
N GLY A 36 6.12 -22.93 20.73
CA GLY A 36 5.01 -23.86 20.54
C GLY A 36 5.35 -25.09 19.72
N GLY A 37 4.35 -25.93 19.49
CA GLY A 37 4.46 -27.09 18.64
C GLY A 37 4.90 -26.71 17.22
N GLY A 38 5.68 -27.56 16.56
CA GLY A 38 6.29 -27.27 15.27
C GLY A 38 7.62 -26.53 15.35
N ALA A 39 7.83 -25.63 16.31
CA ALA A 39 9.11 -24.94 16.53
C ALA A 39 10.10 -25.76 17.38
N SER A 40 9.59 -26.64 18.25
CA SER A 40 10.40 -27.52 19.11
C SER A 40 10.75 -28.84 18.43
N ARG A 41 12.03 -29.21 18.48
CA ARG A 41 12.54 -30.51 18.02
C ARG A 41 12.33 -31.60 19.07
N LYS A 42 12.57 -31.25 20.36
CA LYS A 42 12.45 -32.15 21.48
C LYS A 42 11.99 -31.39 22.71
N VAL A 43 11.14 -32.06 23.49
CA VAL A 43 10.71 -31.57 24.79
C VAL A 43 10.92 -32.71 25.79
N ALA A 44 11.60 -32.45 26.90
CA ALA A 44 11.86 -33.42 27.93
C ALA A 44 11.51 -32.83 29.30
N ARG A 45 10.93 -33.65 30.18
CA ARG A 45 10.66 -33.29 31.56
C ARG A 45 11.92 -33.48 32.41
N ARG A 46 12.29 -32.50 33.19
CA ARG A 46 13.38 -32.58 34.16
C ARG A 46 12.94 -33.23 35.48
N ALA A 47 13.88 -33.72 36.25
CA ALA A 47 13.65 -34.33 37.56
C ALA A 47 13.04 -33.33 38.58
N ASP A 48 13.36 -32.06 38.45
CA ASP A 48 12.86 -30.99 39.29
C ASP A 48 11.43 -30.50 38.91
N GLY A 49 10.81 -31.16 37.94
CA GLY A 49 9.48 -30.80 37.40
C GLY A 49 9.47 -29.76 36.30
N GLY A 50 10.64 -29.19 35.98
CA GLY A 50 10.81 -28.28 34.84
C GLY A 50 10.78 -28.99 33.49
N VAL A 51 10.90 -28.22 32.42
CA VAL A 51 10.89 -28.69 31.03
C VAL A 51 12.12 -28.18 30.31
N ASP A 52 12.82 -29.06 29.61
CA ASP A 52 13.85 -28.73 28.66
C ASP A 52 13.26 -28.73 27.25
N VAL A 53 13.53 -27.69 26.50
CA VAL A 53 13.08 -27.55 25.12
C VAL A 53 14.28 -27.39 24.19
N GLU A 54 14.36 -28.26 23.22
CA GLU A 54 15.32 -28.15 22.14
C GLU A 54 14.58 -27.67 20.89
N TRP A 55 14.97 -26.50 20.38
CA TRP A 55 14.36 -25.90 19.21
C TRP A 55 14.94 -26.42 17.90
N HIS A 56 14.18 -26.36 16.82
CA HIS A 56 14.70 -26.58 15.48
C HIS A 56 15.85 -25.59 15.15
N THR A 57 16.76 -26.01 14.28
CA THR A 57 17.87 -25.20 13.76
C THR A 57 17.58 -24.63 12.36
N THR A 58 16.34 -24.61 11.93
CA THR A 58 15.86 -24.10 10.64
C THR A 58 14.83 -23.01 10.87
N ALA A 59 14.26 -22.46 9.80
CA ALA A 59 13.14 -21.51 9.85
C ALA A 59 11.97 -22.01 10.70
N ALA A 60 11.75 -23.32 10.78
CA ALA A 60 10.72 -23.93 11.63
C ALA A 60 10.82 -23.50 13.11
N ARG A 61 12.02 -23.14 13.60
CA ARG A 61 12.22 -22.56 14.93
C ARG A 61 11.34 -21.31 15.20
N HIS A 62 11.01 -20.57 14.16
CA HIS A 62 10.28 -19.32 14.24
C HIS A 62 8.82 -19.44 13.74
N GLU A 63 8.37 -20.67 13.44
CA GLU A 63 7.04 -20.97 12.91
C GLU A 63 6.29 -21.91 13.85
N ALA A 64 5.89 -21.37 15.01
CA ALA A 64 5.10 -22.16 15.97
C ALA A 64 3.65 -22.30 15.51
N GLY A 65 3.09 -23.49 15.75
CA GLY A 65 1.72 -23.83 15.40
C GLY A 65 1.60 -24.43 14.00
N SER A 66 0.36 -24.53 13.51
CA SER A 66 0.09 -25.02 12.15
C SER A 66 0.40 -23.96 11.12
N PRO A 67 1.30 -24.20 10.14
CA PRO A 67 1.65 -23.22 9.13
C PRO A 67 0.47 -22.93 8.20
N ASN A 68 0.40 -21.70 7.69
CA ASN A 68 -0.57 -21.30 6.67
C ASN A 68 -0.18 -21.86 5.29
N VAL A 69 -0.38 -23.14 5.09
CA VAL A 69 0.01 -23.86 3.86
C VAL A 69 -0.64 -23.26 2.61
N ILE A 70 -1.91 -22.88 2.68
CA ILE A 70 -2.64 -22.29 1.55
C ILE A 70 -2.06 -20.93 1.19
N GLY A 71 -1.74 -20.10 2.18
CA GLY A 71 -1.12 -18.79 1.96
C GLY A 71 0.27 -18.90 1.36
N VAL A 72 1.09 -19.83 1.85
CA VAL A 72 2.44 -20.08 1.31
C VAL A 72 2.37 -20.56 -0.14
N TYR A 73 1.48 -21.52 -0.44
CA TYR A 73 1.27 -22.00 -1.80
C TYR A 73 0.80 -20.88 -2.74
N SER A 74 -0.09 -20.02 -2.27
CA SER A 74 -0.58 -18.87 -3.06
C SER A 74 0.53 -17.87 -3.38
N ILE A 75 1.41 -17.56 -2.41
CA ILE A 75 2.59 -16.70 -2.65
C ILE A 75 3.53 -17.35 -3.66
N ALA A 76 3.84 -18.64 -3.49
CA ALA A 76 4.72 -19.36 -4.40
C ALA A 76 4.15 -19.37 -5.84
N SER A 77 2.84 -19.57 -5.99
CA SER A 77 2.15 -19.52 -7.27
C SER A 77 2.20 -18.14 -7.93
N ALA A 78 2.00 -17.08 -7.13
CA ALA A 78 2.13 -15.70 -7.61
C ALA A 78 3.56 -15.39 -8.06
N CYS A 79 4.57 -15.77 -7.27
CA CYS A 79 5.98 -15.61 -7.65
C CYS A 79 6.31 -16.34 -8.93
N LYS A 80 5.83 -17.58 -9.10
CA LYS A 80 6.01 -18.36 -10.32
C LYS A 80 5.40 -17.65 -11.53
N ALA A 81 4.14 -17.23 -11.44
CA ALA A 81 3.44 -16.53 -12.50
C ALA A 81 4.15 -15.22 -12.92
N LEU A 82 4.64 -14.42 -11.95
CA LEU A 82 5.40 -13.20 -12.24
C LEU A 82 6.74 -13.48 -12.92
N THR A 83 7.42 -14.57 -12.52
CA THR A 83 8.67 -15.00 -13.13
C THR A 83 8.44 -15.46 -14.59
N GLU A 84 7.40 -16.24 -14.82
CA GLU A 84 7.01 -16.71 -16.16
C GLU A 84 6.56 -15.56 -17.08
N ALA A 85 5.92 -14.53 -16.54
CA ALA A 85 5.57 -13.32 -17.28
C ALA A 85 6.79 -12.47 -17.68
N GLY A 86 7.91 -12.63 -16.99
CA GLY A 86 9.17 -11.92 -17.26
C GLY A 86 9.23 -10.51 -16.65
N PHE A 87 10.11 -10.33 -15.68
CA PHE A 87 10.23 -9.08 -14.92
C PHE A 87 10.56 -7.86 -15.79
N ASP A 88 11.38 -8.00 -16.83
CA ASP A 88 11.74 -6.89 -17.72
C ASP A 88 10.51 -6.32 -18.42
N GLY A 89 9.61 -7.20 -18.90
CA GLY A 89 8.34 -6.80 -19.50
C GLY A 89 7.40 -6.12 -18.49
N LEU A 90 7.30 -6.67 -17.28
CA LEU A 90 6.49 -6.09 -16.21
C LEU A 90 6.99 -4.70 -15.82
N VAL A 91 8.30 -4.52 -15.64
CA VAL A 91 8.94 -3.25 -15.32
C VAL A 91 8.76 -2.23 -16.44
N ALA A 92 8.93 -2.64 -17.70
CA ALA A 92 8.71 -1.78 -18.86
C ALA A 92 7.25 -1.30 -18.91
N ARG A 93 6.30 -2.21 -18.69
CA ARG A 93 4.86 -1.89 -18.63
C ARG A 93 4.54 -0.90 -17.51
N GLU A 94 5.05 -1.13 -16.32
CA GLU A 94 4.85 -0.25 -15.19
C GLU A 94 5.40 1.16 -15.44
N ARG A 95 6.62 1.25 -15.99
CA ARG A 95 7.22 2.53 -16.39
C ARG A 95 6.37 3.29 -17.42
N HIS A 96 5.84 2.59 -18.42
CA HIS A 96 4.94 3.18 -19.40
C HIS A 96 3.69 3.79 -18.72
N LEU A 97 3.03 3.04 -17.84
CA LEU A 97 1.84 3.52 -17.11
C LEU A 97 2.16 4.71 -16.21
N ILE A 98 3.30 4.68 -15.50
CA ILE A 98 3.77 5.81 -14.67
C ILE A 98 3.93 7.05 -15.54
N ALA A 99 4.65 6.94 -16.65
CA ALA A 99 4.87 8.06 -17.55
C ALA A 99 3.56 8.64 -18.09
N LYS A 100 2.63 7.78 -18.48
CA LYS A 100 1.31 8.17 -19.01
C LYS A 100 0.47 8.91 -17.97
N VAL A 101 0.38 8.39 -16.73
CA VAL A 101 -0.35 9.07 -15.64
C VAL A 101 0.29 10.41 -15.31
N ARG A 102 1.61 10.47 -15.17
CA ARG A 102 2.33 11.71 -14.85
C ARG A 102 2.14 12.76 -15.93
N ALA A 103 2.30 12.39 -17.20
CA ALA A 103 2.09 13.30 -18.33
C ALA A 103 0.65 13.83 -18.36
N GLY A 104 -0.34 12.97 -18.09
CA GLY A 104 -1.75 13.37 -18.02
C GLY A 104 -2.05 14.33 -16.88
N LEU A 105 -1.56 14.05 -15.68
CA LEU A 105 -1.75 14.90 -14.50
C LEU A 105 -1.00 16.25 -14.61
N ALA A 106 0.18 16.26 -15.24
CA ALA A 106 0.94 17.50 -15.49
C ALA A 106 0.20 18.53 -16.37
N GLN A 107 -0.81 18.08 -17.12
CA GLN A 107 -1.65 18.98 -17.94
C GLN A 107 -2.82 19.61 -17.13
N VAL A 108 -2.93 19.32 -15.83
CA VAL A 108 -3.96 19.84 -14.95
C VAL A 108 -3.31 20.76 -13.93
N PRO A 109 -3.35 22.10 -14.11
CA PRO A 109 -2.59 23.03 -13.27
C PRO A 109 -2.90 22.95 -11.78
N ALA A 110 -4.15 22.59 -11.42
CA ALA A 110 -4.56 22.40 -10.03
C ALA A 110 -3.98 21.14 -9.38
N VAL A 111 -3.37 20.22 -10.15
CA VAL A 111 -2.83 18.98 -9.62
C VAL A 111 -1.34 19.14 -9.29
N ARG A 112 -0.98 18.85 -8.06
CA ARG A 112 0.41 18.77 -7.60
C ARG A 112 0.77 17.34 -7.21
N ILE A 113 1.66 16.72 -7.99
CA ILE A 113 2.18 15.37 -7.68
C ILE A 113 3.16 15.48 -6.50
N LEU A 114 2.98 14.60 -5.52
CA LEU A 114 3.85 14.51 -4.35
C LEU A 114 5.04 13.61 -4.66
N SER A 115 6.23 14.10 -4.44
CA SER A 115 7.48 13.34 -4.66
C SER A 115 8.55 13.80 -3.70
N LEU A 116 9.27 12.85 -3.12
CA LEU A 116 10.45 13.11 -2.30
C LEU A 116 11.72 13.25 -3.15
N PHE A 117 11.76 12.53 -4.27
CA PHE A 117 12.92 12.49 -5.16
C PHE A 117 12.59 13.15 -6.49
N GLY A 118 13.62 13.52 -7.26
CA GLY A 118 13.49 14.10 -8.59
C GLY A 118 12.73 13.22 -9.58
N ASP A 119 12.39 13.78 -10.71
CA ASP A 119 11.53 13.13 -11.70
C ASP A 119 12.13 11.86 -12.32
N ASP A 120 13.45 11.79 -12.39
CA ASP A 120 14.20 10.64 -12.95
C ASP A 120 14.36 9.47 -11.96
N ALA A 121 13.95 9.65 -10.70
CA ALA A 121 14.09 8.60 -9.71
C ALA A 121 13.22 7.38 -10.07
N PRO A 122 13.73 6.16 -9.88
CA PRO A 122 12.96 4.93 -10.08
C PRO A 122 11.67 4.94 -9.24
N ARG A 123 10.55 4.55 -9.85
CA ARG A 123 9.23 4.56 -9.22
C ARG A 123 8.51 3.25 -9.47
N VAL A 124 7.58 2.97 -8.58
CA VAL A 124 6.60 1.89 -8.73
C VAL A 124 5.24 2.45 -9.15
N GLY A 125 4.30 1.62 -9.55
CA GLY A 125 2.97 1.98 -10.03
C GLY A 125 2.06 2.65 -8.99
N VAL A 126 2.60 3.63 -8.26
CA VAL A 126 1.91 4.42 -7.23
C VAL A 126 2.23 5.89 -7.42
N ILE A 127 1.18 6.71 -7.56
CA ILE A 127 1.33 8.17 -7.66
C ILE A 127 0.43 8.81 -6.62
N SER A 128 1.01 9.64 -5.75
CA SER A 128 0.28 10.45 -4.77
C SER A 128 0.25 11.91 -5.25
N PHE A 129 -0.89 12.55 -5.08
CA PHE A 129 -1.10 13.92 -5.53
C PHE A 129 -2.15 14.64 -4.67
N VAL A 130 -2.21 15.93 -4.80
CA VAL A 130 -3.29 16.79 -4.28
C VAL A 130 -3.89 17.59 -5.42
N VAL A 131 -5.13 18.05 -5.21
CA VAL A 131 -5.83 18.92 -6.16
C VAL A 131 -6.17 20.21 -5.42
N ASP A 132 -5.65 21.31 -5.88
CA ASP A 132 -5.88 22.62 -5.25
C ASP A 132 -7.37 22.95 -5.25
N GLY A 133 -7.86 23.44 -4.12
CA GLY A 133 -9.27 23.76 -3.93
C GLY A 133 -10.19 22.57 -3.65
N TRP A 134 -9.65 21.36 -3.56
CA TRP A 134 -10.45 20.16 -3.27
C TRP A 134 -10.03 19.48 -1.97
N ASN A 135 -11.02 19.06 -1.21
CA ASN A 135 -10.82 18.07 -0.17
C ASN A 135 -10.53 16.70 -0.82
N SER A 136 -9.49 15.99 -0.36
CA SER A 136 -9.05 14.72 -0.98
C SER A 136 -10.10 13.62 -0.88
N SER A 137 -10.84 13.54 0.24
CA SER A 137 -11.90 12.55 0.42
C SER A 137 -13.09 12.82 -0.48
N HIS A 138 -13.46 14.10 -0.67
CA HIS A 138 -14.51 14.50 -1.60
C HIS A 138 -14.12 14.17 -3.05
N PHE A 139 -12.91 14.52 -3.47
CA PHE A 139 -12.41 14.21 -4.80
C PHE A 139 -12.37 12.70 -5.08
N ALA A 140 -11.91 11.91 -4.09
CA ALA A 140 -11.88 10.45 -4.19
C ALA A 140 -13.30 9.86 -4.27
N ALA A 141 -14.25 10.39 -3.50
CA ALA A 141 -15.66 9.98 -3.56
C ALA A 141 -16.29 10.29 -4.92
N ALA A 142 -16.01 11.47 -5.48
CA ALA A 142 -16.49 11.87 -6.81
C ALA A 142 -15.90 10.97 -7.92
N LEU A 143 -14.60 10.69 -7.89
CA LEU A 143 -13.98 9.73 -8.81
C LEU A 143 -14.65 8.36 -8.75
N SER A 144 -14.96 7.89 -7.54
CA SER A 144 -15.62 6.59 -7.33
C SER A 144 -17.06 6.59 -7.83
N ALA A 145 -17.88 7.55 -7.39
CA ALA A 145 -19.31 7.55 -7.62
C ALA A 145 -19.69 7.96 -9.06
N GLU A 146 -19.00 8.95 -9.63
CA GLU A 146 -19.37 9.50 -10.95
C GLU A 146 -18.60 8.85 -12.10
N TYR A 147 -17.40 8.31 -11.84
CA TYR A 147 -16.53 7.76 -12.89
C TYR A 147 -16.19 6.27 -12.69
N GLY A 148 -16.60 5.66 -11.57
CA GLY A 148 -16.27 4.27 -11.27
C GLY A 148 -14.77 4.02 -11.09
N ILE A 149 -14.03 5.01 -10.54
CA ILE A 149 -12.58 4.95 -10.37
C ILE A 149 -12.24 4.94 -8.90
N GLY A 150 -11.78 3.80 -8.39
CA GLY A 150 -11.31 3.65 -7.02
C GLY A 150 -9.89 4.22 -6.86
N VAL A 151 -9.74 5.17 -5.95
CA VAL A 151 -8.45 5.69 -5.48
C VAL A 151 -8.39 5.58 -3.96
N ARG A 152 -7.25 5.80 -3.38
CA ARG A 152 -7.12 5.93 -1.93
C ARG A 152 -6.88 7.38 -1.56
N ASP A 153 -7.55 7.85 -0.53
CA ASP A 153 -7.32 9.16 0.08
C ASP A 153 -6.73 9.04 1.50
N GLY A 154 -6.22 10.14 2.03
CA GLY A 154 -5.67 10.23 3.38
C GLY A 154 -4.15 10.28 3.45
N LEU A 155 -3.59 9.70 4.53
CA LEU A 155 -2.15 9.72 4.82
C LEU A 155 -1.44 8.38 4.54
N PHE A 156 -2.14 7.38 4.03
CA PHE A 156 -1.61 6.08 3.54
C PHE A 156 -0.77 5.30 4.54
N CYS A 157 -1.00 5.47 5.87
CA CYS A 157 -0.15 4.95 6.94
C CYS A 157 1.31 5.47 6.88
N ALA A 158 1.55 6.60 6.20
CA ALA A 158 2.83 7.27 6.03
C ALA A 158 2.73 8.74 6.48
N HIS A 159 2.10 8.97 7.64
CA HIS A 159 1.75 10.29 8.15
C HIS A 159 2.92 11.30 8.13
N PRO A 160 4.11 11.00 8.69
CA PRO A 160 5.21 11.95 8.70
C PRO A 160 5.64 12.34 7.27
N LEU A 161 5.77 11.35 6.37
CA LEU A 161 6.17 11.58 4.99
C LEU A 161 5.15 12.45 4.24
N VAL A 162 3.88 12.07 4.29
CA VAL A 162 2.82 12.80 3.55
C VAL A 162 2.70 14.23 4.07
N ARG A 163 2.74 14.45 5.37
CA ARG A 163 2.71 15.78 5.97
C ARG A 163 3.90 16.63 5.54
N THR A 164 5.11 16.06 5.54
CA THR A 164 6.31 16.74 5.03
C THR A 164 6.13 17.16 3.56
N LEU A 165 5.61 16.27 2.72
CA LEU A 165 5.38 16.56 1.31
C LEU A 165 4.26 17.59 1.08
N LEU A 166 3.29 17.66 1.98
CA LEU A 166 2.23 18.68 1.98
C LEU A 166 2.73 20.04 2.52
N GLY A 167 3.90 20.07 3.18
CA GLY A 167 4.43 21.26 3.82
C GLY A 167 3.62 21.68 5.06
N SER A 168 2.96 20.74 5.71
CA SER A 168 2.25 20.94 6.96
C SER A 168 3.18 20.68 8.15
N GLU A 169 3.17 21.59 9.13
CA GLU A 169 3.87 21.41 10.39
C GLU A 169 3.37 20.13 11.10
N PRO A 170 4.21 19.44 11.89
CA PRO A 170 3.78 18.30 12.67
C PRO A 170 2.76 18.78 13.71
N GLN A 171 1.50 18.74 13.42
CA GLN A 171 0.47 18.87 14.45
C GLN A 171 0.43 17.59 15.27
N ALA A 172 0.22 17.73 16.58
CA ALA A 172 0.02 16.61 17.49
C ALA A 172 -1.00 15.65 16.87
N GLN A 173 -0.71 14.34 16.99
CA GLN A 173 -1.45 13.22 16.42
C GLN A 173 -2.98 13.47 16.46
N GLY A 174 -3.53 13.90 15.32
CA GLY A 174 -4.96 13.86 15.10
C GLY A 174 -5.34 12.43 14.75
N GLU A 175 -6.41 11.93 15.35
CA GLU A 175 -7.01 10.64 15.02
C GLU A 175 -7.32 10.55 13.52
N CYS A 176 -7.32 9.34 12.96
CA CYS A 176 -7.85 9.09 11.63
C CYS A 176 -9.31 9.58 11.58
N GLY A 177 -9.56 10.71 10.93
CA GLY A 177 -10.87 11.35 10.91
C GLY A 177 -10.88 12.81 11.43
N ALA A 178 -9.71 13.40 11.64
CA ALA A 178 -9.62 14.83 12.00
C ALA A 178 -10.43 15.71 11.03
N PRO A 179 -11.10 16.77 11.55
CA PRO A 179 -11.98 17.60 10.75
C PRO A 179 -11.29 18.23 9.54
N GLU A 180 -12.08 18.47 8.52
CA GLU A 180 -11.66 19.07 7.25
C GLU A 180 -10.96 20.42 7.48
N ALA A 181 -9.91 20.67 6.71
CA ALA A 181 -9.32 22.00 6.63
C ALA A 181 -10.38 23.02 6.15
N ALA A 182 -10.43 24.19 6.77
CA ALA A 182 -11.34 25.24 6.36
C ALA A 182 -11.04 25.69 4.90
N PRO A 183 -11.99 26.28 4.18
CA PRO A 183 -11.75 26.80 2.83
C PRO A 183 -10.53 27.73 2.82
N GLY A 184 -9.50 27.39 2.05
CA GLY A 184 -8.23 28.11 1.96
C GLY A 184 -7.08 27.53 2.82
N GLU A 185 -7.32 26.56 3.69
CA GLU A 185 -6.27 25.82 4.37
C GLU A 185 -5.62 24.78 3.46
N ARG A 186 -4.33 24.49 3.71
CA ARG A 186 -3.60 23.45 2.96
C ARG A 186 -4.23 22.09 3.20
N SER A 187 -4.40 21.31 2.15
CA SER A 187 -4.89 19.94 2.26
C SER A 187 -4.05 19.15 3.27
N LEU A 188 -4.70 18.59 4.27
CA LEU A 188 -4.05 17.72 5.28
C LEU A 188 -3.89 16.27 4.79
N ASN A 189 -4.49 15.93 3.67
CA ASN A 189 -4.56 14.60 3.09
C ASN A 189 -4.19 14.64 1.61
N ALA A 190 -3.83 13.48 1.08
CA ALA A 190 -3.50 13.31 -0.33
C ALA A 190 -4.37 12.22 -0.97
N ILE A 191 -4.37 12.20 -2.29
CA ILE A 191 -4.99 11.16 -3.10
C ILE A 191 -3.88 10.27 -3.66
N ARG A 192 -4.11 8.96 -3.70
CA ARG A 192 -3.18 8.00 -4.26
C ARG A 192 -3.87 7.13 -5.29
N VAL A 193 -3.40 7.21 -6.53
CA VAL A 193 -3.72 6.24 -7.58
C VAL A 193 -2.65 5.16 -7.61
N SER A 194 -3.08 3.91 -7.77
CA SER A 194 -2.21 2.74 -7.88
C SER A 194 -2.64 1.91 -9.07
N PHE A 195 -1.68 1.37 -9.79
CA PHE A 195 -1.91 0.52 -10.94
C PHE A 195 -0.84 -0.56 -11.00
N GLY A 196 -1.16 -1.68 -11.61
CA GLY A 196 -0.25 -2.80 -11.79
C GLY A 196 -0.03 -3.10 -13.27
N ALA A 197 0.81 -4.09 -13.55
CA ALA A 197 1.17 -4.48 -14.90
C ALA A 197 -0.04 -4.85 -15.78
N GLY A 198 -1.11 -5.37 -15.16
CA GLY A 198 -2.35 -5.73 -15.87
C GLY A 198 -3.33 -4.56 -16.08
N THR A 199 -3.01 -3.33 -15.65
CA THR A 199 -3.88 -2.17 -15.86
C THR A 199 -3.89 -1.78 -17.36
N PRO A 200 -5.07 -1.75 -18.04
CA PRO A 200 -5.17 -1.30 -19.42
C PRO A 200 -4.88 0.21 -19.56
N ASP A 201 -4.37 0.62 -20.70
CA ASP A 201 -4.09 2.02 -21.02
C ASP A 201 -5.36 2.88 -20.97
N GLU A 202 -6.50 2.32 -21.39
CA GLU A 202 -7.79 2.98 -21.41
C GLU A 202 -8.28 3.34 -20.00
N HIS A 203 -7.88 2.57 -18.97
CA HIS A 203 -8.19 2.91 -17.58
C HIS A 203 -7.39 4.13 -17.12
N VAL A 204 -6.14 4.27 -17.56
CA VAL A 204 -5.33 5.47 -17.32
C VAL A 204 -5.92 6.68 -18.03
N ASP A 205 -6.31 6.53 -19.29
CA ASP A 205 -6.94 7.62 -20.07
C ASP A 205 -8.25 8.07 -19.42
N ARG A 206 -9.07 7.11 -18.96
CA ARG A 206 -10.31 7.42 -18.23
C ARG A 206 -10.01 8.15 -16.91
N PHE A 207 -9.02 7.72 -16.16
CA PHE A 207 -8.62 8.39 -14.91
C PHE A 207 -8.18 9.84 -15.17
N VAL A 208 -7.27 10.06 -16.11
CA VAL A 208 -6.79 11.41 -16.43
C VAL A 208 -7.92 12.32 -16.92
N ARG A 209 -8.82 11.80 -17.75
CA ARG A 209 -10.00 12.53 -18.20
C ARG A 209 -10.92 12.88 -17.04
N ALA A 210 -11.23 11.93 -16.14
CA ALA A 210 -12.07 12.18 -14.97
C ALA A 210 -11.46 13.26 -14.04
N VAL A 211 -10.15 13.24 -13.83
CA VAL A 211 -9.47 14.29 -13.05
C VAL A 211 -9.63 15.65 -13.72
N ARG A 212 -9.47 15.74 -15.04
CA ARG A 212 -9.65 17.00 -15.78
C ARG A 212 -11.08 17.53 -15.69
N GLU A 213 -12.06 16.67 -15.89
CA GLU A 213 -13.48 17.03 -15.81
C GLU A 213 -13.86 17.51 -14.41
N LEU A 214 -13.46 16.77 -13.36
CA LEU A 214 -13.74 17.20 -11.98
C LEU A 214 -13.09 18.53 -11.62
N VAL A 215 -11.87 18.80 -12.09
CA VAL A 215 -11.19 20.08 -11.85
C VAL A 215 -11.87 21.21 -12.62
N ALA A 216 -12.32 20.97 -13.84
CA ALA A 216 -12.93 22.00 -14.70
C ALA A 216 -14.37 22.31 -14.33
N ASP A 217 -15.16 21.27 -14.09
CA ASP A 217 -16.64 21.35 -14.01
C ASP A 217 -17.17 21.15 -12.57
N GLY A 218 -16.33 20.66 -11.65
CA GLY A 218 -16.76 20.26 -10.32
C GLY A 218 -17.43 18.88 -10.29
N ALA A 219 -17.83 18.46 -9.11
CA ALA A 219 -18.63 17.24 -8.93
C ALA A 219 -20.06 17.47 -9.43
N LYS A 220 -20.62 16.48 -10.13
CA LYS A 220 -21.99 16.52 -10.65
C LYS A 220 -23.03 16.21 -9.58
N TRP A 221 -22.62 15.44 -8.56
CA TRP A 221 -23.49 15.05 -7.46
C TRP A 221 -23.16 15.86 -6.22
N GLN A 222 -24.10 15.87 -5.28
CA GLN A 222 -23.87 16.42 -3.95
C GLN A 222 -23.28 15.35 -3.04
N TYR A 223 -22.43 15.78 -2.10
CA TYR A 223 -21.74 14.88 -1.16
C TYR A 223 -21.95 15.38 0.27
N ARG A 224 -21.96 14.43 1.21
CA ARG A 224 -21.97 14.73 2.65
C ARG A 224 -20.94 13.85 3.37
N THR A 225 -20.53 14.29 4.53
CA THR A 225 -19.71 13.45 5.43
C THR A 225 -20.63 12.61 6.30
N GLU A 226 -20.46 11.29 6.26
CA GLU A 226 -21.18 10.32 7.06
C GLU A 226 -20.17 9.36 7.70
N GLU A 227 -20.14 9.32 9.04
CA GLU A 227 -19.18 8.53 9.82
C GLU A 227 -17.70 8.74 9.38
N GLY A 228 -17.31 9.99 9.11
CA GLY A 228 -15.96 10.34 8.68
C GLY A 228 -15.62 9.96 7.22
N ARG A 229 -16.62 9.56 6.43
CA ARG A 229 -16.47 9.24 5.00
C ARG A 229 -17.27 10.21 4.15
N CYS A 230 -16.73 10.58 3.01
CA CYS A 230 -17.46 11.35 2.02
C CYS A 230 -18.31 10.41 1.16
N VAL A 231 -19.64 10.62 1.16
CA VAL A 231 -20.61 9.80 0.45
C VAL A 231 -21.54 10.67 -0.42
N PRO A 232 -22.00 10.20 -1.57
CA PRO A 232 -22.97 10.94 -2.38
C PRO A 232 -24.31 11.04 -1.65
N VAL A 233 -24.98 12.18 -1.83
CA VAL A 233 -26.35 12.39 -1.35
C VAL A 233 -27.30 11.77 -2.39
N SER A 234 -28.02 10.74 -1.97
CA SER A 234 -29.07 10.08 -2.78
C SER A 234 -30.32 10.91 -2.86
#